data_bfd87fb04eb2b66be3c336ab47eb8ada
#
_entry.id   bfd87fb04eb2b66be3c336ab47eb8ada
#
_cell.length_a   1.000
_cell.length_b   1.000
_cell.length_c   1.000
_cell.angle_alpha   90.00
_cell.angle_beta   90.00
_cell.angle_gamma   90.00
#
_symmetry.space_group_name_H-M   'P 1'
#
loop_
_entity.id
_entity.type
_entity.pdbx_description
1 polymer ?
#
loop_
_entity_poly.entity_id
_entity_poly.type
_entity_poly.pdbx_seq_one_letter_code
_entity_poly.pdbx_strand_id
1 'polypeptide(L)'
;MSSHRGPSTFILSVLCFGFAFLYVPILVLIAYSFNGAALATVWGGFSTRWYSALLENDQIINAAVLSLKIAATSATFATILGTMAGLALTRMRRFRGRFLFTGLIAAPLVMPEVITGLSLLLLFVSLQQLIGWPVSRGASTITIAHITFAMAYIAVIVQARLASMDESLE
;
A
#
# COMPACT_ATOMS: atom_id res chain seq x y z
N MET A 1 -10.19 9.80 43.50
CA MET A 1 -11.27 10.17 42.56
C MET A 1 -10.64 10.99 41.44
N SER A 2 -10.28 10.34 40.34
CA SER A 2 -9.74 11.00 39.14
C SER A 2 -10.92 11.56 38.34
N SER A 3 -11.09 12.87 38.35
CA SER A 3 -12.06 13.54 37.49
C SER A 3 -11.64 13.32 36.02
N HIS A 4 -12.33 12.43 35.32
CA HIS A 4 -12.29 12.37 33.86
C HIS A 4 -12.81 13.71 33.32
N ARG A 5 -11.92 14.69 33.14
CA ARG A 5 -12.24 15.86 32.32
C ARG A 5 -12.45 15.34 30.91
N GLY A 6 -13.68 15.41 30.42
CA GLY A 6 -13.99 15.13 29.01
C GLY A 6 -13.13 16.00 28.07
N PRO A 7 -13.01 15.63 26.80
CA PRO A 7 -12.19 16.38 25.85
C PRO A 7 -12.66 17.85 25.82
N SER A 8 -11.70 18.76 25.86
CA SER A 8 -11.97 20.21 25.75
C SER A 8 -12.77 20.48 24.48
N THR A 9 -13.74 21.40 24.53
CA THR A 9 -14.56 21.81 23.38
C THR A 9 -13.68 22.21 22.20
N PHE A 10 -12.54 22.84 22.46
CA PHE A 10 -11.54 23.17 21.44
C PHE A 10 -10.97 21.92 20.75
N ILE A 11 -10.59 20.91 21.49
CA ILE A 11 -10.09 19.63 20.93
C ILE A 11 -11.18 18.98 20.08
N LEU A 12 -12.42 18.97 20.57
CA LEU A 12 -13.54 18.40 19.82
C LEU A 12 -13.79 19.15 18.51
N SER A 13 -13.75 20.48 18.52
CA SER A 13 -13.92 21.31 17.32
C SER A 13 -12.83 21.04 16.27
N VAL A 14 -11.56 21.00 16.69
CA VAL A 14 -10.44 20.70 15.79
C VAL A 14 -10.56 19.29 15.21
N LEU A 15 -10.97 18.33 16.03
CA LEU A 15 -11.17 16.95 15.59
C LEU A 15 -12.33 16.86 14.56
N CYS A 16 -13.47 17.49 14.83
CA CYS A 16 -14.61 17.53 13.91
C CYS A 16 -14.25 18.22 12.59
N PHE A 17 -13.52 19.33 12.65
CA PHE A 17 -13.04 20.02 11.45
C PHE A 17 -12.10 19.16 10.63
N GLY A 18 -11.11 18.50 11.29
CA GLY A 18 -10.19 17.60 10.61
C GLY A 18 -10.90 16.43 9.93
N PHE A 19 -11.84 15.78 10.62
CA PHE A 19 -12.65 14.73 10.02
C PHE A 19 -13.54 15.24 8.89
N ALA A 20 -14.20 16.37 9.07
CA ALA A 20 -15.01 16.97 8.01
C ALA A 20 -14.16 17.26 6.76
N PHE A 21 -12.98 17.86 6.95
CA PHE A 21 -12.06 18.14 5.84
C PHE A 21 -11.64 16.89 5.07
N LEU A 22 -11.46 15.75 5.76
CA LEU A 22 -11.10 14.50 5.13
C LEU A 22 -12.29 13.77 4.49
N TYR A 23 -13.44 13.73 5.19
CA TYR A 23 -14.56 12.89 4.75
C TYR A 23 -15.55 13.61 3.81
N VAL A 24 -15.73 14.94 3.92
CA VAL A 24 -16.67 15.67 3.05
C VAL A 24 -16.34 15.49 1.56
N PRO A 25 -15.08 15.63 1.09
CA PRO A 25 -14.75 15.36 -0.31
C PRO A 25 -15.11 13.94 -0.75
N ILE A 26 -14.89 12.95 0.12
CA ILE A 26 -15.22 11.55 -0.16
C ILE A 26 -16.74 11.37 -0.29
N LEU A 27 -17.51 11.96 0.63
CA LEU A 27 -18.97 11.91 0.57
C LEU A 27 -19.52 12.60 -0.68
N VAL A 28 -18.92 13.71 -1.09
CA VAL A 28 -19.25 14.39 -2.34
C VAL A 28 -18.97 13.47 -3.54
N LEU A 29 -17.81 12.81 -3.60
CA LEU A 29 -17.50 11.84 -4.67
C LEU A 29 -18.50 10.68 -4.71
N ILE A 30 -18.86 10.14 -3.55
CA ILE A 30 -19.88 9.09 -3.44
C ILE A 30 -21.23 9.58 -3.97
N ALA A 31 -21.68 10.79 -3.57
CA ALA A 31 -22.92 11.37 -4.07
C ALA A 31 -22.89 11.58 -5.59
N TYR A 32 -21.78 12.10 -6.12
CA TYR A 32 -21.60 12.33 -7.54
C TYR A 32 -21.43 11.04 -8.36
N SER A 33 -21.10 9.91 -7.75
CA SER A 33 -21.09 8.61 -8.45
C SER A 33 -22.50 8.19 -8.93
N PHE A 34 -23.54 8.75 -8.31
CA PHE A 34 -24.93 8.57 -8.72
C PHE A 34 -25.44 9.67 -9.65
N ASN A 35 -24.56 10.53 -10.15
CA ASN A 35 -24.96 11.61 -11.06
C ASN A 35 -25.28 11.06 -12.45
N GLY A 36 -26.44 11.40 -12.99
CA GLY A 36 -26.88 11.03 -14.33
C GLY A 36 -26.15 11.74 -15.47
N ALA A 37 -25.48 12.88 -15.20
CA ALA A 37 -24.74 13.60 -16.23
C ALA A 37 -23.39 12.95 -16.55
N ALA A 38 -22.92 13.10 -17.78
CA ALA A 38 -21.58 12.67 -18.19
C ALA A 38 -20.47 13.58 -17.64
N LEU A 39 -20.80 14.84 -17.35
CA LEU A 39 -19.87 15.81 -16.78
C LEU A 39 -20.01 15.82 -15.26
N ALA A 40 -18.91 15.60 -14.55
CA ALA A 40 -18.88 15.58 -13.09
C ALA A 40 -19.23 16.95 -12.43
N THR A 41 -19.16 18.03 -13.19
CA THR A 41 -19.44 19.40 -12.70
C THR A 41 -20.91 19.79 -12.73
N VAL A 42 -21.76 19.01 -13.41
CA VAL A 42 -23.20 19.29 -13.57
C VAL A 42 -24.00 18.14 -12.96
N TRP A 43 -24.93 18.46 -12.08
CA TRP A 43 -25.84 17.45 -11.53
C TRP A 43 -27.01 17.19 -12.49
N GLY A 44 -27.02 16.01 -13.12
CA GLY A 44 -28.04 15.57 -14.09
C GLY A 44 -29.14 14.68 -13.49
N GLY A 45 -29.34 14.73 -12.16
CA GLY A 45 -30.27 13.87 -11.45
C GLY A 45 -29.65 12.54 -11.00
N PHE A 46 -30.36 11.82 -10.13
CA PHE A 46 -29.92 10.53 -9.59
C PHE A 46 -30.01 9.44 -10.67
N SER A 47 -28.93 8.67 -10.83
CA SER A 47 -28.88 7.57 -11.80
C SER A 47 -27.81 6.54 -11.38
N THR A 48 -28.13 5.26 -11.59
CA THR A 48 -27.19 4.14 -11.40
C THR A 48 -26.60 3.61 -12.72
N ARG A 49 -26.87 4.29 -13.85
CA ARG A 49 -26.51 3.83 -15.19
C ARG A 49 -25.02 3.59 -15.39
N TRP A 50 -24.17 4.35 -14.70
CA TRP A 50 -22.74 4.21 -14.80
C TRP A 50 -22.21 2.92 -14.17
N TYR A 51 -22.93 2.36 -13.19
CA TYR A 51 -22.58 1.08 -12.58
C TYR A 51 -22.82 -0.09 -13.52
N SER A 52 -23.94 -0.07 -14.29
CA SER A 52 -24.14 -1.08 -15.33
C SER A 52 -23.16 -0.92 -16.48
N ALA A 53 -22.95 0.32 -16.96
CA ALA A 53 -21.96 0.60 -18.00
C ALA A 53 -20.53 0.19 -17.59
N LEU A 54 -20.19 0.32 -16.31
CA LEU A 54 -18.92 -0.15 -15.76
C LEU A 54 -18.76 -1.67 -15.92
N LEU A 55 -19.80 -2.42 -15.59
CA LEU A 55 -19.78 -3.89 -15.65
C LEU A 55 -19.77 -4.41 -17.10
N GLU A 56 -20.24 -3.62 -18.05
CA GLU A 56 -20.21 -3.94 -19.48
C GLU A 56 -18.90 -3.52 -20.15
N ASN A 57 -18.04 -2.79 -19.47
CA ASN A 57 -16.78 -2.29 -20.00
C ASN A 57 -15.65 -3.30 -19.78
N ASP A 58 -15.39 -4.14 -20.77
CA ASP A 58 -14.36 -5.17 -20.72
C ASP A 58 -12.97 -4.62 -20.38
N GLN A 59 -12.63 -3.41 -20.83
CA GLN A 59 -11.33 -2.81 -20.54
C GLN A 59 -11.17 -2.54 -19.05
N ILE A 60 -12.19 -1.99 -18.39
CA ILE A 60 -12.17 -1.69 -16.96
C ILE A 60 -12.19 -2.98 -16.15
N ILE A 61 -13.03 -3.94 -16.52
CA ILE A 61 -13.10 -5.23 -15.83
C ILE A 61 -11.78 -5.98 -15.93
N ASN A 62 -11.16 -6.04 -17.12
CA ASN A 62 -9.87 -6.68 -17.30
C ASN A 62 -8.76 -5.97 -16.50
N ALA A 63 -8.77 -4.63 -16.45
CA ALA A 63 -7.84 -3.86 -15.63
C ALA A 63 -8.04 -4.14 -14.13
N ALA A 64 -9.29 -4.22 -13.66
CA ALA A 64 -9.61 -4.55 -12.27
C ALA A 64 -9.14 -5.97 -11.90
N VAL A 65 -9.42 -6.95 -12.75
CA VAL A 65 -8.97 -8.33 -12.55
C VAL A 65 -7.44 -8.42 -12.53
N LEU A 66 -6.75 -7.71 -13.43
CA LEU A 66 -5.30 -7.65 -13.46
C LEU A 66 -4.75 -7.04 -12.17
N SER A 67 -5.34 -5.93 -11.71
CA SER A 67 -4.95 -5.27 -10.45
C SER A 67 -5.13 -6.19 -9.25
N LEU A 68 -6.25 -6.94 -9.17
CA LEU A 68 -6.47 -7.93 -8.11
C LEU A 68 -5.45 -9.08 -8.15
N LYS A 69 -5.10 -9.56 -9.34
CA LYS A 69 -4.06 -10.60 -9.50
C LYS A 69 -2.71 -10.08 -9.00
N ILE A 70 -2.30 -8.87 -9.41
CA ILE A 70 -1.06 -8.25 -8.96
C ILE A 70 -1.09 -8.07 -7.44
N ALA A 71 -2.18 -7.55 -6.88
CA ALA A 71 -2.32 -7.33 -5.44
C ALA A 71 -2.23 -8.64 -4.65
N ALA A 72 -2.96 -9.68 -5.05
CA ALA A 72 -2.96 -10.98 -4.37
C ALA A 72 -1.58 -11.65 -4.42
N THR A 73 -0.94 -11.67 -5.60
CA THR A 73 0.40 -12.26 -5.75
C THR A 73 1.43 -11.47 -4.95
N SER A 74 1.43 -10.13 -5.06
CA SER A 74 2.37 -9.27 -4.34
C SER A 74 2.20 -9.41 -2.83
N ALA A 75 0.97 -9.38 -2.32
CA ALA A 75 0.70 -9.52 -0.88
C ALA A 75 1.17 -10.88 -0.35
N THR A 76 0.93 -11.95 -1.08
CA THR A 76 1.34 -13.30 -0.68
C THR A 76 2.86 -13.40 -0.58
N PHE A 77 3.58 -13.05 -1.64
CA PHE A 77 5.05 -13.11 -1.63
C PHE A 77 5.68 -12.13 -0.65
N ALA A 78 5.14 -10.91 -0.55
CA ALA A 78 5.61 -9.92 0.43
C ALA A 78 5.42 -10.40 1.87
N THR A 79 4.31 -11.08 2.17
CA THR A 79 4.05 -11.64 3.50
C THR A 79 5.03 -12.75 3.83
N ILE A 80 5.26 -13.67 2.92
CA ILE A 80 6.22 -14.76 3.13
C ILE A 80 7.63 -14.19 3.34
N LEU A 81 8.12 -13.40 2.40
CA LEU A 81 9.48 -12.86 2.44
C LEU A 81 9.69 -11.89 3.60
N GLY A 82 8.72 -11.02 3.85
CA GLY A 82 8.76 -10.06 4.97
C GLY A 82 8.74 -10.74 6.32
N THR A 83 7.93 -11.81 6.48
CA THR A 83 7.91 -12.61 7.71
C THR A 83 9.25 -13.31 7.92
N MET A 84 9.80 -13.94 6.88
CA MET A 84 11.13 -14.57 6.95
C MET A 84 12.22 -13.56 7.31
N ALA A 85 12.18 -12.36 6.72
CA ALA A 85 13.13 -11.29 7.02
C ALA A 85 12.98 -10.79 8.47
N GLY A 86 11.76 -10.57 8.95
CA GLY A 86 11.47 -10.17 10.32
C GLY A 86 11.93 -11.21 11.35
N LEU A 87 11.65 -12.50 11.08
CA LEU A 87 12.15 -13.62 11.88
C LEU A 87 13.68 -13.68 11.90
N ALA A 88 14.33 -13.56 10.76
CA ALA A 88 15.78 -13.57 10.67
C ALA A 88 16.42 -12.44 11.49
N LEU A 89 15.85 -11.23 11.39
CA LEU A 89 16.36 -10.06 12.13
C LEU A 89 16.12 -10.17 13.65
N THR A 90 15.06 -10.86 14.09
CA THR A 90 14.72 -11.00 15.51
C THR A 90 15.44 -12.19 16.13
N ARG A 91 15.41 -13.37 15.49
CA ARG A 91 15.90 -14.64 16.06
C ARG A 91 17.39 -14.88 15.80
N MET A 92 17.88 -14.45 14.64
CA MET A 92 19.31 -14.60 14.33
C MET A 92 20.08 -13.42 14.92
N ARG A 93 20.53 -13.56 16.19
CA ARG A 93 21.21 -12.48 16.92
C ARG A 93 22.44 -11.92 16.21
N ARG A 94 23.25 -12.76 15.55
CA ARG A 94 24.44 -12.35 14.80
C ARG A 94 24.61 -13.21 13.54
N PHE A 95 24.67 -12.53 12.38
CA PHE A 95 25.08 -13.17 11.12
C PHE A 95 25.89 -12.17 10.27
N ARG A 96 26.74 -12.69 9.39
CA ARG A 96 27.54 -11.85 8.47
C ARG A 96 26.62 -11.07 7.56
N GLY A 97 26.80 -9.74 7.48
CA GLY A 97 25.97 -8.89 6.63
C GLY A 97 24.66 -8.39 7.26
N ARG A 98 24.41 -8.65 8.56
CA ARG A 98 23.20 -8.17 9.26
C ARG A 98 22.96 -6.67 9.07
N PHE A 99 24.02 -5.86 9.18
CA PHE A 99 23.94 -4.41 9.01
C PHE A 99 23.41 -4.05 7.61
N LEU A 100 23.99 -4.65 6.57
CA LEU A 100 23.57 -4.44 5.19
C LEU A 100 22.13 -4.92 4.97
N PHE A 101 21.79 -6.09 5.49
CA PHE A 101 20.44 -6.66 5.37
C PHE A 101 19.39 -5.77 6.06
N THR A 102 19.67 -5.26 7.27
CA THR A 102 18.79 -4.30 7.95
C THR A 102 18.63 -3.01 7.14
N GLY A 103 19.73 -2.48 6.59
CA GLY A 103 19.69 -1.30 5.74
C GLY A 103 18.87 -1.49 4.48
N LEU A 104 19.01 -2.63 3.80
CA LEU A 104 18.25 -2.95 2.59
C LEU A 104 16.74 -3.11 2.88
N ILE A 105 16.37 -3.71 4.02
CA ILE A 105 14.96 -3.81 4.45
C ILE A 105 14.41 -2.44 4.82
N ALA A 106 15.19 -1.59 5.48
CA ALA A 106 14.73 -0.27 5.91
C ALA A 106 14.70 0.76 4.75
N ALA A 107 15.51 0.59 3.73
CA ALA A 107 15.66 1.54 2.63
C ALA A 107 14.31 1.96 1.98
N PRO A 108 13.40 1.03 1.59
CA PRO A 108 12.12 1.40 1.00
C PRO A 108 11.21 2.21 1.94
N LEU A 109 11.40 2.11 3.26
CA LEU A 109 10.58 2.81 4.26
C LEU A 109 11.05 4.25 4.49
N VAL A 110 12.32 4.52 4.27
CA VAL A 110 12.95 5.84 4.50
C VAL A 110 12.95 6.66 3.21
N MET A 111 13.10 6.01 2.07
CA MET A 111 13.12 6.69 0.78
C MET A 111 11.70 7.09 0.34
N PRO A 112 11.53 8.29 -0.25
CA PRO A 112 10.27 8.68 -0.87
C PRO A 112 9.83 7.65 -1.93
N GLU A 113 8.56 7.29 -1.93
CA GLU A 113 7.99 6.26 -2.82
C GLU A 113 8.30 6.50 -4.30
N VAL A 114 8.28 7.78 -4.72
CA VAL A 114 8.59 8.17 -6.11
C VAL A 114 10.04 7.82 -6.48
N ILE A 115 10.98 8.04 -5.54
CA ILE A 115 12.40 7.73 -5.78
C ILE A 115 12.60 6.21 -5.84
N THR A 116 11.97 5.47 -4.94
CA THR A 116 12.01 4.00 -4.94
C THR A 116 11.43 3.44 -6.24
N GLY A 117 10.27 3.94 -6.68
CA GLY A 117 9.64 3.54 -7.94
C GLY A 117 10.51 3.84 -9.17
N LEU A 118 11.11 5.04 -9.22
CA LEU A 118 12.03 5.42 -10.30
C LEU A 118 13.29 4.55 -10.30
N SER A 119 13.86 4.28 -9.15
CA SER A 119 15.06 3.42 -9.02
C SER A 119 14.78 1.99 -9.52
N LEU A 120 13.63 1.41 -9.17
CA LEU A 120 13.23 0.11 -9.68
C LEU A 120 12.97 0.13 -11.18
N LEU A 121 12.37 1.19 -11.72
CA LEU A 121 12.19 1.35 -13.16
C LEU A 121 13.54 1.38 -13.88
N LEU A 122 14.49 2.18 -13.40
CA LEU A 122 15.84 2.26 -13.97
C LEU A 122 16.58 0.93 -13.85
N LEU A 123 16.41 0.21 -12.74
CA LEU A 123 16.96 -1.14 -12.58
C LEU A 123 16.42 -2.08 -13.64
N PHE A 124 15.09 -2.12 -13.88
CA PHE A 124 14.50 -2.96 -14.91
C PHE A 124 14.94 -2.58 -16.33
N VAL A 125 15.13 -1.28 -16.61
CA VAL A 125 15.68 -0.81 -17.89
C VAL A 125 17.11 -1.31 -18.06
N SER A 126 17.95 -1.18 -17.05
CA SER A 126 19.34 -1.64 -17.09
C SER A 126 19.44 -3.16 -17.25
N LEU A 127 18.62 -3.92 -16.50
CA LEU A 127 18.56 -5.37 -16.64
C LEU A 127 18.10 -5.79 -18.05
N GLN A 128 17.14 -5.11 -18.64
CA GLN A 128 16.70 -5.37 -20.00
C GLN A 128 17.84 -5.18 -21.01
N GLN A 129 18.66 -4.15 -20.82
CA GLN A 129 19.81 -3.90 -21.68
C GLN A 129 20.94 -4.94 -21.51
N LEU A 130 21.18 -5.36 -20.25
CA LEU A 130 22.30 -6.24 -19.92
C LEU A 130 22.01 -7.72 -20.21
N ILE A 131 20.81 -8.19 -19.88
CA ILE A 131 20.45 -9.62 -19.93
C ILE A 131 19.18 -9.92 -20.72
N GLY A 132 18.56 -8.89 -21.33
CA GLY A 132 17.32 -9.05 -22.10
C GLY A 132 16.06 -9.25 -21.25
N TRP A 133 16.13 -9.09 -19.92
CA TRP A 133 14.98 -9.25 -19.03
C TRP A 133 14.75 -7.97 -18.21
N PRO A 134 13.50 -7.57 -18.00
CA PRO A 134 12.24 -8.13 -18.53
C PRO A 134 12.05 -7.80 -20.03
N VAL A 135 11.43 -8.71 -20.79
CA VAL A 135 11.14 -8.50 -22.22
C VAL A 135 10.24 -7.28 -22.42
N SER A 136 9.30 -7.08 -21.50
CA SER A 136 8.45 -5.88 -21.46
C SER A 136 8.17 -5.48 -20.01
N ARG A 137 8.03 -4.19 -19.75
CA ARG A 137 7.62 -3.66 -18.46
C ARG A 137 6.10 -3.72 -18.38
N GLY A 138 5.58 -4.44 -17.39
CA GLY A 138 4.15 -4.70 -17.23
C GLY A 138 3.84 -5.35 -15.89
N ALA A 139 2.86 -6.24 -15.85
CA ALA A 139 2.37 -6.86 -14.62
C ALA A 139 3.48 -7.51 -13.77
N SER A 140 4.44 -8.19 -14.39
CA SER A 140 5.55 -8.86 -13.67
C SER A 140 6.46 -7.86 -12.94
N THR A 141 6.86 -6.80 -13.61
CA THR A 141 7.73 -5.76 -13.02
C THR A 141 7.01 -4.98 -11.93
N ILE A 142 5.71 -4.69 -12.13
CA ILE A 142 4.84 -4.07 -11.13
C ILE A 142 4.71 -4.98 -9.91
N THR A 143 4.47 -6.28 -10.11
CA THR A 143 4.38 -7.26 -9.01
C THR A 143 5.67 -7.30 -8.20
N ILE A 144 6.84 -7.35 -8.83
CA ILE A 144 8.14 -7.37 -8.14
C ILE A 144 8.35 -6.07 -7.35
N ALA A 145 8.01 -4.93 -7.93
CA ALA A 145 8.13 -3.64 -7.26
C ALA A 145 7.24 -3.58 -6.00
N HIS A 146 6.00 -4.05 -6.10
CA HIS A 146 5.07 -4.12 -4.96
C HIS A 146 5.55 -5.10 -3.88
N ILE A 147 6.10 -6.27 -4.26
CA ILE A 147 6.69 -7.22 -3.32
C ILE A 147 7.84 -6.56 -2.56
N THR A 148 8.75 -5.90 -3.27
CA THR A 148 9.93 -5.26 -2.68
C THR A 148 9.54 -4.20 -1.66
N PHE A 149 8.54 -3.37 -1.97
CA PHE A 149 8.06 -2.33 -1.09
C PHE A 149 7.28 -2.90 0.11
N ALA A 150 6.28 -3.76 -0.15
CA ALA A 150 5.42 -4.30 0.89
C ALA A 150 6.16 -5.22 1.88
N MET A 151 7.14 -6.00 1.41
CA MET A 151 7.94 -6.88 2.25
C MET A 151 8.69 -6.11 3.35
N ALA A 152 9.13 -4.88 3.07
CA ALA A 152 9.81 -4.03 4.04
C ALA A 152 8.89 -3.66 5.22
N TYR A 153 7.65 -3.26 4.94
CA TYR A 153 6.64 -2.98 5.97
C TYR A 153 6.33 -4.22 6.82
N ILE A 154 6.14 -5.36 6.17
CA ILE A 154 5.82 -6.61 6.86
C ILE A 154 6.97 -7.04 7.76
N ALA A 155 8.22 -6.94 7.28
CA ALA A 155 9.39 -7.28 8.08
C ALA A 155 9.48 -6.45 9.37
N VAL A 156 9.23 -5.15 9.29
CA VAL A 156 9.24 -4.25 10.46
C VAL A 156 8.09 -4.56 11.42
N ILE A 157 6.88 -4.81 10.90
CA ILE A 157 5.73 -5.18 11.74
C ILE A 157 5.98 -6.49 12.48
N VAL A 158 6.47 -7.51 11.78
CA VAL A 158 6.80 -8.83 12.36
C VAL A 158 7.90 -8.68 13.41
N GLN A 159 8.96 -7.91 13.10
CA GLN A 159 10.05 -7.65 14.04
C GLN A 159 9.54 -6.94 15.31
N ALA A 160 8.69 -5.92 15.17
CA ALA A 160 8.13 -5.20 16.31
C ALA A 160 7.24 -6.10 17.17
N ARG A 161 6.45 -6.97 16.56
CA ARG A 161 5.60 -7.92 17.28
C ARG A 161 6.40 -8.98 18.01
N LEU A 162 7.39 -9.57 17.36
CA LEU A 162 8.25 -10.57 17.99
C LEU A 162 9.11 -10.00 19.11
N ALA A 163 9.55 -8.74 18.99
CA ALA A 163 10.30 -8.07 20.06
C ALA A 163 9.46 -7.77 21.29
N SER A 164 8.13 -7.70 21.18
CA SER A 164 7.19 -7.49 22.28
C SER A 164 6.67 -8.78 22.91
N MET A 165 6.96 -9.93 22.32
CA MET A 165 6.59 -11.23 22.88
C MET A 165 7.61 -11.64 23.96
N ASP A 166 7.10 -12.08 25.11
CA ASP A 166 7.91 -12.53 26.23
C ASP A 166 8.67 -13.82 25.82
N GLU A 167 9.97 -13.88 26.14
CA GLU A 167 10.80 -15.06 25.88
C GLU A 167 10.31 -16.32 26.65
N SER A 168 9.42 -16.13 27.62
CA SER A 168 8.84 -17.20 28.42
C SER A 168 7.82 -18.08 27.66
N LEU A 169 7.44 -17.71 26.44
CA LEU A 169 6.49 -18.45 25.61
C LEU A 169 7.20 -19.41 24.62
N GLU A 170 8.49 -19.55 24.73
CA GLU A 170 9.34 -20.49 23.97
C GLU A 170 9.83 -21.62 24.88
#